data_40d31025e11d291fa651add60fdc4713
#
_entry.id   40d31025e11d291fa651add60fdc4713
#
_cell.length_a   1.000
_cell.length_b   1.000
_cell.length_c   1.000
_cell.angle_alpha   90.00
_cell.angle_beta   90.00
_cell.angle_gamma   90.00
#
_symmetry.space_group_name_H-M   'P 1'
#
loop_
_entity.id
_entity.type
_entity.pdbx_description
1 polymer ?
#
loop_
_entity_poly.entity_id
_entity_poly.type
_entity_poly.pdbx_seq_one_letter_code
_entity_poly.pdbx_strand_id
1 'polypeptide(L)'
;VISVVLVTWNSARYLPRCLAGIALQTIAVELIVVDNASSDDSLEIVGDGVRVIRNATNRGFSAAVNQALAVARGQYILLCNPDAYLTPTYVQRLIAALEAAGESYGAATGKLLRATGDAIERTDLIDSKGIRFTRSGRHFDVAQGEINVPGETNREVFGVSGACALYRRSFLNAVAIDGEVFDEDFFAYREDADLAWRGRLFGFRALYVPDAVAYHVRTVTPEVRRVLAPVINMHSVKNRFLLRLKNEGLYLAARNAPFELTRDLIALAAVLTIERSSLPALAWLWKNRRRIMAKRREIQRRRVVSDRELAHWFR
;
A
#
# COMPACT_ATOMS: atom_id res chain seq x y z
N VAL A 1 -13.27 -17.90 4.72
CA VAL A 1 -13.62 -16.60 5.32
C VAL A 1 -12.67 -15.55 4.78
N ILE A 2 -13.19 -14.35 4.52
CA ILE A 2 -12.47 -13.21 3.99
C ILE A 2 -12.67 -12.05 4.97
N SER A 3 -11.60 -11.35 5.35
CA SER A 3 -11.69 -10.14 6.14
C SER A 3 -11.37 -8.93 5.28
N VAL A 4 -12.28 -7.97 5.24
CA VAL A 4 -12.05 -6.64 4.67
C VAL A 4 -11.59 -5.73 5.80
N VAL A 5 -10.43 -5.11 5.62
CA VAL A 5 -9.85 -4.15 6.54
C VAL A 5 -9.97 -2.76 5.94
N LEU A 6 -10.64 -1.88 6.65
CA LEU A 6 -10.85 -0.48 6.28
C LEU A 6 -10.30 0.42 7.38
N VAL A 7 -9.35 1.27 7.04
CA VAL A 7 -8.82 2.28 7.97
C VAL A 7 -9.44 3.63 7.60
N THR A 8 -10.10 4.27 8.55
CA THR A 8 -10.73 5.58 8.35
C THR A 8 -10.05 6.66 9.20
N TRP A 9 -9.93 7.84 8.63
CA TRP A 9 -9.52 9.07 9.29
C TRP A 9 -10.11 10.25 8.53
N ASN A 10 -11.15 10.86 9.09
CA ASN A 10 -11.88 11.97 8.48
C ASN A 10 -12.33 11.64 7.04
N SER A 11 -13.06 10.52 6.90
CA SER A 11 -13.43 9.94 5.60
C SER A 11 -14.93 9.91 5.37
N ALA A 12 -15.74 10.58 6.20
CA ALA A 12 -17.20 10.58 6.18
C ALA A 12 -17.78 10.76 4.75
N ARG A 13 -17.14 11.61 3.96
CA ARG A 13 -17.53 11.92 2.58
C ARG A 13 -17.60 10.69 1.66
N TYR A 14 -16.68 9.73 1.81
CA TYR A 14 -16.53 8.60 0.89
C TYR A 14 -17.08 7.28 1.46
N LEU A 15 -17.14 7.18 2.78
CA LEU A 15 -17.52 5.93 3.49
C LEU A 15 -18.85 5.33 3.01
N PRO A 16 -19.95 6.09 2.78
CA PRO A 16 -21.21 5.48 2.36
C PRO A 16 -21.08 4.67 1.07
N ARG A 17 -20.33 5.17 0.09
CA ARG A 17 -20.09 4.48 -1.18
C ARG A 17 -19.15 3.28 -1.01
N CYS A 18 -18.09 3.43 -0.22
CA CYS A 18 -17.17 2.34 0.08
C CYS A 18 -17.90 1.18 0.76
N LEU A 19 -18.66 1.45 1.81
CA LEU A 19 -19.44 0.44 2.55
C LEU A 19 -20.47 -0.24 1.67
N ALA A 20 -21.17 0.51 0.80
CA ALA A 20 -22.09 -0.06 -0.17
C ALA A 20 -21.38 -1.02 -1.14
N GLY A 21 -20.20 -0.66 -1.65
CA GLY A 21 -19.40 -1.54 -2.50
C GLY A 21 -18.95 -2.82 -1.80
N ILE A 22 -18.62 -2.74 -0.50
CA ILE A 22 -18.28 -3.91 0.32
C ILE A 22 -19.51 -4.79 0.56
N ALA A 23 -20.65 -4.20 0.88
CA ALA A 23 -21.90 -4.93 1.12
C ALA A 23 -22.44 -5.66 -0.13
N LEU A 24 -22.16 -5.14 -1.32
CA LEU A 24 -22.56 -5.73 -2.60
C LEU A 24 -21.68 -6.88 -3.07
N GLN A 25 -20.64 -7.26 -2.33
CA GLN A 25 -19.78 -8.37 -2.75
C GLN A 25 -20.56 -9.68 -2.83
N THR A 26 -20.32 -10.47 -3.90
CA THR A 26 -21.00 -11.75 -4.16
C THR A 26 -20.60 -12.86 -3.20
N ILE A 27 -19.61 -12.65 -2.38
CA ILE A 27 -19.14 -13.56 -1.34
C ILE A 27 -19.16 -12.89 0.02
N ALA A 28 -19.47 -13.68 1.06
CA ALA A 28 -19.55 -13.16 2.42
C ALA A 28 -18.19 -12.68 2.93
N VAL A 29 -18.16 -11.49 3.50
CA VAL A 29 -16.97 -10.87 4.07
C VAL A 29 -17.18 -10.47 5.52
N GLU A 30 -16.13 -10.58 6.33
CA GLU A 30 -16.02 -9.96 7.65
C GLU A 30 -15.47 -8.55 7.46
N LEU A 31 -16.21 -7.52 7.88
CA LEU A 31 -15.71 -6.14 7.82
C LEU A 31 -15.12 -5.75 9.17
N ILE A 32 -13.89 -5.23 9.15
CA ILE A 32 -13.17 -4.68 10.30
C ILE A 32 -12.79 -3.25 9.96
N VAL A 33 -13.29 -2.30 10.73
CA VAL A 33 -12.97 -0.88 10.57
C VAL A 33 -12.05 -0.44 11.69
N VAL A 34 -10.97 0.26 11.35
CA VAL A 34 -10.13 0.95 12.33
C VAL A 34 -10.29 2.43 12.15
N ASP A 35 -10.89 3.08 13.14
CA ASP A 35 -10.98 4.53 13.17
C ASP A 35 -9.73 5.13 13.83
N ASN A 36 -9.02 5.92 13.07
CA ASN A 36 -7.75 6.52 13.48
C ASN A 36 -7.93 7.91 14.11
N ALA A 37 -8.91 8.05 15.02
CA ALA A 37 -9.30 9.29 15.68
C ALA A 37 -9.90 10.31 14.70
N SER A 38 -10.94 9.92 13.98
CA SER A 38 -11.72 10.84 13.14
C SER A 38 -12.44 11.88 14.01
N SER A 39 -12.55 13.10 13.51
CA SER A 39 -13.27 14.21 14.10
C SER A 39 -14.53 14.58 13.32
N ASP A 40 -14.79 13.87 12.22
CA ASP A 40 -16.00 13.98 11.40
C ASP A 40 -16.97 12.81 11.68
N ASP A 41 -18.05 12.72 10.93
CA ASP A 41 -19.12 11.71 11.09
C ASP A 41 -18.70 10.29 10.62
N SER A 42 -17.40 10.02 10.40
CA SER A 42 -16.91 8.73 9.90
C SER A 42 -17.41 7.56 10.76
N LEU A 43 -17.35 7.67 12.09
CA LEU A 43 -17.80 6.61 12.99
C LEU A 43 -19.32 6.39 12.96
N GLU A 44 -20.09 7.44 12.85
CA GLU A 44 -21.56 7.38 12.78
C GLU A 44 -22.01 6.68 11.48
N ILE A 45 -21.32 6.95 10.37
CA ILE A 45 -21.60 6.34 9.06
C ILE A 45 -21.29 4.83 9.05
N VAL A 46 -20.24 4.38 9.75
CA VAL A 46 -19.91 2.94 9.86
C VAL A 46 -21.07 2.18 10.50
N GLY A 47 -21.77 2.77 11.46
CA GLY A 47 -22.94 2.20 12.12
C GLY A 47 -22.62 1.03 13.05
N ASP A 48 -23.71 0.40 13.53
CA ASP A 48 -23.65 -0.75 14.42
C ASP A 48 -23.50 -2.07 13.65
N GLY A 49 -23.03 -3.11 14.34
CA GLY A 49 -22.90 -4.46 13.76
C GLY A 49 -21.59 -4.73 13.04
N VAL A 50 -20.74 -3.72 12.86
CA VAL A 50 -19.38 -3.84 12.32
C VAL A 50 -18.36 -3.88 13.46
N ARG A 51 -17.31 -4.70 13.31
CA ARG A 51 -16.21 -4.68 14.28
C ARG A 51 -15.37 -3.41 14.09
N VAL A 52 -15.49 -2.49 15.06
CA VAL A 52 -14.77 -1.21 15.05
C VAL A 52 -13.65 -1.20 16.11
N ILE A 53 -12.44 -0.84 15.70
CA ILE A 53 -11.32 -0.51 16.59
C ILE A 53 -11.19 1.01 16.58
N ARG A 54 -11.27 1.65 17.76
CA ARG A 54 -11.19 3.11 17.90
C ARG A 54 -9.87 3.50 18.53
N ASN A 55 -9.08 4.28 17.81
CA ASN A 55 -7.83 4.84 18.32
C ASN A 55 -8.09 6.22 18.94
N ALA A 56 -7.46 6.51 20.07
CA ALA A 56 -7.55 7.82 20.72
C ALA A 56 -6.75 8.92 19.98
N THR A 57 -5.79 8.51 19.15
CA THR A 57 -4.96 9.39 18.31
C THR A 57 -4.69 8.70 16.99
N ASN A 58 -4.39 9.47 15.94
CA ASN A 58 -3.98 8.90 14.65
C ASN A 58 -2.63 8.20 14.78
N ARG A 59 -2.63 6.87 14.73
CA ARG A 59 -1.45 6.00 14.82
C ARG A 59 -0.77 5.72 13.48
N GLY A 60 -1.30 6.26 12.40
CA GLY A 60 -0.88 5.98 11.03
C GLY A 60 -1.54 4.73 10.45
N PHE A 61 -1.43 4.60 9.13
CA PHE A 61 -2.07 3.52 8.38
C PHE A 61 -1.50 2.14 8.74
N SER A 62 -0.16 2.01 8.79
CA SER A 62 0.52 0.75 9.09
C SER A 62 0.08 0.15 10.43
N ALA A 63 0.07 0.96 11.50
CA ALA A 63 -0.34 0.51 12.84
C ALA A 63 -1.83 0.14 12.88
N ALA A 64 -2.68 0.94 12.23
CA ALA A 64 -4.11 0.65 12.15
C ALA A 64 -4.39 -0.66 11.41
N VAL A 65 -3.70 -0.91 10.30
CA VAL A 65 -3.84 -2.20 9.59
C VAL A 65 -3.36 -3.36 10.46
N ASN A 66 -2.23 -3.24 11.16
CA ASN A 66 -1.75 -4.29 12.06
C ASN A 66 -2.75 -4.61 13.19
N GLN A 67 -3.42 -3.59 13.75
CA GLN A 67 -4.49 -3.80 14.73
C GLN A 67 -5.66 -4.61 14.15
N ALA A 68 -6.08 -4.30 12.91
CA ALA A 68 -7.14 -5.07 12.25
C ALA A 68 -6.70 -6.51 11.96
N LEU A 69 -5.46 -6.72 11.49
CA LEU A 69 -4.91 -8.04 11.19
C LEU A 69 -4.86 -8.94 12.43
N ALA A 70 -4.63 -8.37 13.62
CA ALA A 70 -4.60 -9.12 14.89
C ALA A 70 -5.96 -9.72 15.26
N VAL A 71 -7.07 -9.15 14.78
CA VAL A 71 -8.43 -9.61 15.08
C VAL A 71 -9.17 -10.22 13.88
N ALA A 72 -8.61 -10.07 12.69
CA ALA A 72 -9.16 -10.62 11.44
C ALA A 72 -9.07 -12.15 11.44
N ARG A 73 -10.12 -12.83 10.95
CA ARG A 73 -10.23 -14.29 10.93
C ARG A 73 -10.10 -14.90 9.54
N GLY A 74 -10.14 -14.05 8.49
CA GLY A 74 -10.12 -14.51 7.10
C GLY A 74 -8.81 -15.16 6.69
N GLN A 75 -8.88 -16.16 5.82
CA GLN A 75 -7.72 -16.70 5.11
C GLN A 75 -7.20 -15.73 4.03
N TYR A 76 -8.09 -14.87 3.56
CA TYR A 76 -7.79 -13.75 2.69
C TYR A 76 -8.09 -12.45 3.40
N ILE A 77 -7.22 -11.47 3.22
CA ILE A 77 -7.36 -10.13 3.76
C ILE A 77 -7.42 -9.15 2.59
N LEU A 78 -8.52 -8.44 2.47
CA LEU A 78 -8.64 -7.31 1.55
C LEU A 78 -8.40 -6.02 2.32
N LEU A 79 -7.38 -5.26 1.97
CA LEU A 79 -7.29 -3.86 2.34
C LEU A 79 -8.15 -3.04 1.40
N CYS A 80 -8.95 -2.13 1.93
CA CYS A 80 -9.80 -1.24 1.16
C CYS A 80 -9.70 0.17 1.75
N ASN A 81 -9.33 1.14 0.92
CA ASN A 81 -9.36 2.54 1.33
C ASN A 81 -10.80 3.06 1.39
N PRO A 82 -11.13 4.01 2.27
CA PRO A 82 -12.48 4.55 2.40
C PRO A 82 -12.97 5.31 1.17
N ASP A 83 -12.07 5.78 0.29
CA ASP A 83 -12.34 6.45 -0.98
C ASP A 83 -12.33 5.50 -2.18
N ALA A 84 -12.43 4.18 -1.94
CA ALA A 84 -12.53 3.15 -2.96
C ALA A 84 -13.95 2.55 -3.04
N TYR A 85 -14.36 2.19 -4.25
CA TYR A 85 -15.63 1.51 -4.52
C TYR A 85 -15.38 0.20 -5.27
N LEU A 86 -15.74 -0.91 -4.66
CA LEU A 86 -15.59 -2.26 -5.24
C LEU A 86 -16.79 -2.62 -6.10
N THR A 87 -16.57 -3.17 -7.31
CA THR A 87 -17.64 -3.79 -8.07
C THR A 87 -18.04 -5.14 -7.43
N PRO A 88 -19.28 -5.64 -7.63
CA PRO A 88 -19.82 -6.79 -6.87
C PRO A 88 -18.96 -8.06 -6.90
N THR A 89 -18.26 -8.34 -7.99
CA THR A 89 -17.43 -9.55 -8.14
C THR A 89 -15.96 -9.34 -7.86
N TYR A 90 -15.56 -8.16 -7.36
CA TYR A 90 -14.14 -7.79 -7.18
C TYR A 90 -13.37 -8.82 -6.37
N VAL A 91 -13.83 -9.09 -5.15
CA VAL A 91 -13.16 -10.01 -4.22
C VAL A 91 -13.17 -11.45 -4.75
N GLN A 92 -14.30 -11.89 -5.28
CA GLN A 92 -14.45 -13.23 -5.84
C GLN A 92 -13.44 -13.49 -6.98
N ARG A 93 -13.28 -12.52 -7.90
CA ARG A 93 -12.36 -12.62 -9.03
C ARG A 93 -10.89 -12.65 -8.59
N LEU A 94 -10.52 -11.83 -7.59
CA LEU A 94 -9.16 -11.83 -7.05
C LEU A 94 -8.82 -13.19 -6.41
N ILE A 95 -9.74 -13.76 -5.62
CA ILE A 95 -9.51 -15.05 -4.97
C ILE A 95 -9.37 -16.15 -6.02
N ALA A 96 -10.30 -16.25 -6.97
CA ALA A 96 -10.25 -17.26 -8.01
C ALA A 96 -8.94 -17.20 -8.80
N ALA A 97 -8.46 -16.00 -9.13
CA ALA A 97 -7.19 -15.80 -9.82
C ALA A 97 -5.98 -16.19 -8.96
N LEU A 98 -5.97 -15.86 -7.66
CA LEU A 98 -4.90 -16.27 -6.74
C LEU A 98 -4.84 -17.80 -6.57
N GLU A 99 -5.99 -18.46 -6.44
CA GLU A 99 -6.05 -19.91 -6.33
C GLU A 99 -5.50 -20.59 -7.59
N ALA A 100 -5.90 -20.11 -8.77
CA ALA A 100 -5.41 -20.61 -10.05
C ALA A 100 -3.90 -20.36 -10.25
N ALA A 101 -3.36 -19.25 -9.71
CA ALA A 101 -1.95 -18.89 -9.83
C ALA A 101 -1.03 -19.68 -8.86
N GLY A 102 -1.59 -20.30 -7.82
CA GLY A 102 -0.86 -21.10 -6.83
C GLY A 102 -0.29 -20.32 -5.65
N GLU A 103 0.29 -21.06 -4.68
CA GLU A 103 0.69 -20.56 -3.37
C GLU A 103 1.84 -19.54 -3.41
N SER A 104 2.67 -19.53 -4.45
CA SER A 104 3.73 -18.52 -4.62
C SER A 104 3.19 -17.10 -4.84
N TYR A 105 1.93 -16.96 -5.28
CA TYR A 105 1.27 -15.67 -5.38
C TYR A 105 0.60 -15.32 -4.05
N GLY A 106 1.24 -14.43 -3.30
CA GLY A 106 0.79 -14.00 -1.96
C GLY A 106 -0.19 -12.83 -1.97
N ALA A 107 -0.25 -12.07 -3.08
CA ALA A 107 -1.06 -10.86 -3.20
C ALA A 107 -1.68 -10.72 -4.59
N ALA A 108 -2.86 -10.08 -4.66
CA ALA A 108 -3.49 -9.71 -5.92
C ALA A 108 -4.12 -8.32 -5.83
N THR A 109 -4.13 -7.62 -6.97
CA THR A 109 -4.86 -6.37 -7.18
C THR A 109 -5.68 -6.44 -8.44
N GLY A 110 -6.83 -5.77 -8.45
CA GLY A 110 -7.63 -5.59 -9.64
C GLY A 110 -7.19 -4.38 -10.46
N LYS A 111 -7.98 -4.08 -11.47
CA LYS A 111 -7.92 -2.84 -12.23
C LYS A 111 -8.58 -1.74 -11.40
N LEU A 112 -7.77 -0.82 -10.88
CA LEU A 112 -8.28 0.36 -10.21
C LEU A 112 -8.45 1.46 -11.25
N LEU A 113 -9.68 1.91 -11.44
CA LEU A 113 -10.04 3.04 -12.29
C LEU A 113 -10.19 4.29 -11.43
N ARG A 114 -9.80 5.43 -11.96
CA ARG A 114 -9.96 6.71 -11.26
C ARG A 114 -11.45 7.07 -11.16
N ALA A 115 -11.83 7.57 -10.02
CA ALA A 115 -13.09 8.26 -9.82
C ALA A 115 -12.82 9.72 -9.41
N THR A 116 -13.79 10.60 -9.63
CA THR A 116 -13.69 12.03 -9.34
C THR A 116 -14.93 12.52 -8.60
N GLY A 117 -14.78 13.65 -7.92
CA GLY A 117 -15.90 14.33 -7.25
C GLY A 117 -16.49 13.57 -6.05
N ASP A 118 -17.48 14.21 -5.42
CA ASP A 118 -18.17 13.69 -4.23
C ASP A 118 -19.12 12.53 -4.55
N ALA A 119 -19.67 12.55 -5.76
CA ALA A 119 -20.54 11.50 -6.27
C ALA A 119 -19.77 10.24 -6.73
N ILE A 120 -18.44 10.25 -6.62
CA ILE A 120 -17.55 9.18 -7.11
C ILE A 120 -17.86 8.88 -8.58
N GLU A 121 -17.75 9.92 -9.40
CA GLU A 121 -17.96 9.81 -10.84
C GLU A 121 -16.87 8.95 -11.46
N ARG A 122 -17.31 7.90 -12.14
CA ARG A 122 -16.42 6.91 -12.75
C ARG A 122 -15.77 7.46 -14.01
N THR A 123 -14.49 7.21 -14.16
CA THR A 123 -13.75 7.56 -15.39
C THR A 123 -13.14 6.29 -16.02
N ASP A 124 -12.70 6.41 -17.28
CA ASP A 124 -11.96 5.35 -17.96
C ASP A 124 -10.44 5.49 -17.78
N LEU A 125 -9.99 6.34 -16.86
CA LEU A 125 -8.58 6.50 -16.56
C LEU A 125 -8.14 5.46 -15.54
N ILE A 126 -6.98 4.83 -15.80
CA ILE A 126 -6.35 3.93 -14.84
C ILE A 126 -5.83 4.72 -13.65
N ASP A 127 -6.17 4.28 -12.46
CA ASP A 127 -5.54 4.74 -11.23
C ASP A 127 -4.35 3.86 -10.86
N SER A 128 -4.53 2.52 -10.89
CA SER A 128 -3.45 1.56 -10.64
C SER A 128 -3.75 0.19 -11.24
N LYS A 129 -2.70 -0.47 -11.74
CA LYS A 129 -2.66 -1.90 -12.08
C LYS A 129 -1.60 -2.63 -11.26
N GLY A 130 -1.26 -2.11 -10.09
CA GLY A 130 -0.18 -2.57 -9.22
C GLY A 130 1.00 -1.61 -9.19
N ILE A 131 2.09 -2.00 -8.54
CA ILE A 131 3.28 -1.18 -8.29
C ILE A 131 4.42 -1.58 -9.23
N ARG A 132 5.17 -0.59 -9.71
CA ARG A 132 6.46 -0.73 -10.39
C ARG A 132 7.54 0.13 -9.72
N PHE A 133 8.81 -0.26 -9.88
CA PHE A 133 9.95 0.50 -9.39
C PHE A 133 10.79 1.06 -10.54
N THR A 134 11.43 2.19 -10.29
CA THR A 134 12.46 2.76 -11.17
C THR A 134 13.85 2.56 -10.56
N ARG A 135 14.89 2.68 -11.38
CA ARG A 135 16.30 2.63 -10.92
C ARG A 135 16.63 3.70 -9.89
N SER A 136 15.87 4.78 -9.81
CA SER A 136 16.06 5.82 -8.78
C SER A 136 15.38 5.48 -7.44
N GLY A 137 14.96 4.23 -7.23
CA GLY A 137 14.29 3.77 -6.00
C GLY A 137 12.89 4.35 -5.80
N ARG A 138 12.27 4.94 -6.86
CA ARG A 138 10.86 5.37 -6.79
C ARG A 138 9.94 4.23 -7.17
N HIS A 139 8.84 4.12 -6.46
CA HIS A 139 7.71 3.32 -6.91
C HIS A 139 6.62 4.21 -7.51
N PHE A 140 5.87 3.64 -8.43
CA PHE A 140 4.74 4.25 -9.11
C PHE A 140 3.65 3.20 -9.31
N ASP A 141 2.42 3.66 -9.44
CA ASP A 141 1.34 2.84 -9.93
C ASP A 141 1.53 2.54 -11.42
N VAL A 142 1.33 1.29 -11.80
CA VAL A 142 1.41 0.85 -13.21
C VAL A 142 0.26 1.46 -13.99
N ALA A 143 0.56 2.06 -15.13
CA ALA A 143 -0.38 2.67 -16.07
C ALA A 143 -1.20 3.84 -15.50
N GLN A 144 -0.76 4.47 -14.40
CA GLN A 144 -1.47 5.60 -13.80
C GLN A 144 -1.69 6.73 -14.82
N GLY A 145 -2.96 7.13 -14.99
CA GLY A 145 -3.37 8.20 -15.90
C GLY A 145 -3.54 7.77 -17.36
N GLU A 146 -3.26 6.51 -17.70
CA GLU A 146 -3.53 5.96 -19.03
C GLU A 146 -5.03 5.64 -19.19
N ILE A 147 -5.50 5.63 -20.43
CA ILE A 147 -6.87 5.22 -20.77
C ILE A 147 -6.98 3.70 -20.59
N ASN A 148 -8.09 3.25 -20.01
CA ASN A 148 -8.40 1.84 -19.88
C ASN A 148 -8.61 1.19 -21.23
N VAL A 149 -7.84 0.13 -21.51
CA VAL A 149 -7.96 -0.67 -22.74
C VAL A 149 -8.54 -2.04 -22.36
N PRO A 150 -9.55 -2.54 -23.08
CA PRO A 150 -10.10 -3.89 -22.86
C PRO A 150 -9.14 -4.99 -23.35
N GLY A 151 -9.44 -6.24 -22.95
CA GLY A 151 -8.74 -7.43 -23.48
C GLY A 151 -7.41 -7.75 -22.75
N GLU A 152 -7.15 -7.16 -21.59
CA GLU A 152 -5.99 -7.52 -20.77
C GLU A 152 -6.17 -8.91 -20.13
N THR A 153 -5.05 -9.58 -19.86
CA THR A 153 -4.99 -10.85 -19.15
C THR A 153 -4.29 -10.71 -17.80
N ASN A 154 -4.49 -11.68 -16.93
CA ASN A 154 -3.77 -11.76 -15.65
C ASN A 154 -2.27 -11.74 -15.90
N ARG A 155 -1.55 -10.94 -15.12
CA ARG A 155 -0.08 -10.85 -15.22
C ARG A 155 0.56 -10.59 -13.88
N GLU A 156 1.82 -10.98 -13.79
CA GLU A 156 2.64 -10.65 -12.63
C GLU A 156 2.99 -9.16 -12.59
N VAL A 157 2.93 -8.57 -11.39
CA VAL A 157 3.35 -7.20 -11.09
C VAL A 157 4.31 -7.21 -9.92
N PHE A 158 5.12 -6.17 -9.74
CA PHE A 158 6.06 -6.12 -8.60
C PHE A 158 5.35 -6.24 -7.26
N GLY A 159 4.27 -5.52 -7.09
CA GLY A 159 3.45 -5.47 -5.89
C GLY A 159 2.06 -4.92 -6.19
N VAL A 160 1.24 -4.85 -5.18
CA VAL A 160 -0.16 -4.39 -5.24
C VAL A 160 -0.28 -3.03 -4.55
N SER A 161 -1.15 -2.16 -5.07
CA SER A 161 -1.46 -0.87 -4.43
C SER A 161 -2.32 -1.08 -3.19
N GLY A 162 -1.96 -0.46 -2.07
CA GLY A 162 -2.67 -0.57 -0.80
C GLY A 162 -4.12 -0.08 -0.82
N ALA A 163 -4.56 0.57 -1.90
CA ALA A 163 -5.93 1.10 -2.01
C ALA A 163 -7.00 0.01 -2.02
N CYS A 164 -6.77 -1.10 -2.76
CA CYS A 164 -7.69 -2.25 -2.86
C CYS A 164 -6.89 -3.54 -3.10
N ALA A 165 -6.16 -3.99 -2.10
CA ALA A 165 -5.23 -5.12 -2.23
C ALA A 165 -5.73 -6.36 -1.49
N LEU A 166 -5.76 -7.50 -2.15
CA LEU A 166 -6.04 -8.80 -1.54
C LEU A 166 -4.73 -9.52 -1.24
N TYR A 167 -4.63 -10.05 -0.03
CA TYR A 167 -3.49 -10.82 0.45
C TYR A 167 -3.90 -12.18 0.98
N ARG A 168 -3.10 -13.22 0.75
CA ARG A 168 -3.19 -14.46 1.50
C ARG A 168 -2.70 -14.23 2.94
N ARG A 169 -3.37 -14.77 3.92
CA ARG A 169 -2.91 -14.70 5.32
C ARG A 169 -1.55 -15.38 5.49
N SER A 170 -1.32 -16.49 4.82
CA SER A 170 -0.02 -17.18 4.81
C SER A 170 1.12 -16.26 4.37
N PHE A 171 0.90 -15.47 3.32
CA PHE A 171 1.85 -14.46 2.86
C PHE A 171 2.09 -13.38 3.92
N LEU A 172 1.03 -12.79 4.48
CA LEU A 172 1.16 -11.73 5.50
C LEU A 172 1.95 -12.23 6.72
N ASN A 173 1.67 -13.45 7.18
CA ASN A 173 2.41 -14.08 8.28
C ASN A 173 3.89 -14.31 7.90
N ALA A 174 4.15 -14.76 6.67
CA ALA A 174 5.51 -15.04 6.21
C ALA A 174 6.37 -13.78 6.07
N VAL A 175 5.79 -12.63 5.73
CA VAL A 175 6.55 -11.38 5.52
C VAL A 175 6.63 -10.49 6.76
N ALA A 176 5.98 -10.85 7.86
CA ALA A 176 6.03 -10.09 9.11
C ALA A 176 7.47 -10.02 9.66
N ILE A 177 7.86 -8.86 10.18
CA ILE A 177 9.14 -8.58 10.82
C ILE A 177 8.85 -8.00 12.22
N ASP A 178 9.48 -8.55 13.24
CA ASP A 178 9.29 -8.13 14.64
C ASP A 178 7.80 -8.12 15.08
N GLY A 179 6.97 -9.01 14.53
CA GLY A 179 5.53 -9.07 14.80
C GLY A 179 4.68 -8.08 13.98
N GLU A 180 5.30 -7.22 13.18
CA GLU A 180 4.62 -6.25 12.32
C GLU A 180 4.51 -6.77 10.87
N VAL A 181 3.30 -6.86 10.33
CA VAL A 181 3.08 -7.14 8.91
C VAL A 181 3.37 -5.88 8.09
N PHE A 182 2.73 -4.78 8.43
CA PHE A 182 3.05 -3.45 7.92
C PHE A 182 3.99 -2.76 8.89
N ASP A 183 5.16 -2.37 8.44
CA ASP A 183 6.15 -1.72 9.29
C ASP A 183 5.63 -0.34 9.76
N GLU A 184 5.38 -0.22 11.07
CA GLU A 184 4.80 0.97 11.68
C GLU A 184 5.72 2.20 11.59
N ASP A 185 7.00 2.01 11.31
CA ASP A 185 7.94 3.09 11.03
C ASP A 185 7.58 3.92 9.79
N PHE A 186 6.77 3.37 8.87
CA PHE A 186 6.27 4.14 7.72
C PHE A 186 5.20 5.14 8.13
N PHE A 187 4.38 4.83 9.12
CA PHE A 187 3.19 5.59 9.49
C PHE A 187 2.12 5.53 8.39
N ALA A 188 2.36 6.17 7.26
CA ALA A 188 1.56 6.12 6.03
C ALA A 188 2.46 6.39 4.81
N TYR A 189 2.04 5.90 3.65
CA TYR A 189 2.72 5.97 2.34
C TYR A 189 3.98 5.10 2.26
N ARG A 190 4.06 4.28 1.22
CA ARG A 190 5.13 3.33 0.86
C ARG A 190 5.18 2.06 1.71
N GLU A 191 4.28 1.88 2.66
CA GLU A 191 4.13 0.63 3.42
C GLU A 191 3.73 -0.55 2.52
N ASP A 192 2.93 -0.30 1.50
CA ASP A 192 2.55 -1.26 0.46
C ASP A 192 3.75 -1.63 -0.44
N ALA A 193 4.55 -0.65 -0.81
CA ALA A 193 5.79 -0.88 -1.56
C ALA A 193 6.84 -1.63 -0.73
N ASP A 194 6.93 -1.37 0.58
CA ASP A 194 7.78 -2.11 1.51
C ASP A 194 7.33 -3.56 1.65
N LEU A 195 6.04 -3.78 1.84
CA LEU A 195 5.45 -5.12 1.94
C LEU A 195 5.69 -5.92 0.65
N ALA A 196 5.49 -5.27 -0.51
CA ALA A 196 5.74 -5.86 -1.80
C ALA A 196 7.22 -6.26 -1.98
N TRP A 197 8.16 -5.37 -1.61
CA TRP A 197 9.59 -5.65 -1.76
C TRP A 197 10.04 -6.78 -0.84
N ARG A 198 9.61 -6.79 0.43
CA ARG A 198 9.85 -7.92 1.34
C ARG A 198 9.28 -9.22 0.80
N GLY A 199 8.04 -9.18 0.29
CA GLY A 199 7.42 -10.34 -0.35
C GLY A 199 8.27 -10.89 -1.48
N ARG A 200 8.79 -10.03 -2.37
CA ARG A 200 9.69 -10.42 -3.45
C ARG A 200 10.99 -11.04 -2.95
N LEU A 201 11.60 -10.46 -1.93
CA LEU A 201 12.82 -11.00 -1.32
C LEU A 201 12.60 -12.39 -0.71
N PHE A 202 11.40 -12.66 -0.21
CA PHE A 202 11.02 -13.95 0.40
C PHE A 202 10.42 -14.95 -0.60
N GLY A 203 10.48 -14.65 -1.91
CA GLY A 203 10.06 -15.56 -2.98
C GLY A 203 8.58 -15.48 -3.35
N PHE A 204 7.81 -14.57 -2.78
CA PHE A 204 6.42 -14.38 -3.14
C PHE A 204 6.26 -13.49 -4.37
N ARG A 205 5.15 -13.71 -5.07
CA ARG A 205 4.75 -13.00 -6.28
C ARG A 205 3.44 -12.25 -6.05
N ALA A 206 3.16 -11.26 -6.91
CA ALA A 206 1.93 -10.50 -6.88
C ALA A 206 1.25 -10.53 -8.25
N LEU A 207 -0.09 -10.61 -8.26
CA LEU A 207 -0.91 -10.80 -9.45
C LEU A 207 -1.76 -9.56 -9.72
N TYR A 208 -1.80 -9.10 -10.98
CA TYR A 208 -2.80 -8.18 -11.50
C TYR A 208 -3.90 -8.96 -12.21
N VAL A 209 -5.16 -8.65 -11.87
CA VAL A 209 -6.37 -9.32 -12.37
C VAL A 209 -7.28 -8.27 -13.02
N PRO A 210 -7.25 -8.11 -14.35
CA PRO A 210 -7.94 -7.03 -15.05
C PRO A 210 -9.47 -7.09 -14.95
N ASP A 211 -10.04 -8.28 -14.76
CA ASP A 211 -11.47 -8.48 -14.63
C ASP A 211 -12.03 -8.11 -13.26
N ALA A 212 -11.19 -8.01 -12.24
CA ALA A 212 -11.54 -7.46 -10.94
C ALA A 212 -11.43 -5.93 -11.01
N VAL A 213 -12.57 -5.23 -11.07
CA VAL A 213 -12.59 -3.77 -11.24
C VAL A 213 -13.02 -3.09 -9.95
N ALA A 214 -12.31 -2.03 -9.57
CA ALA A 214 -12.70 -1.10 -8.52
C ALA A 214 -12.42 0.34 -8.97
N TYR A 215 -13.05 1.30 -8.29
CA TYR A 215 -12.89 2.74 -8.54
C TYR A 215 -12.28 3.39 -7.31
N HIS A 216 -11.35 4.36 -7.51
CA HIS A 216 -10.63 5.01 -6.41
C HIS A 216 -10.52 6.51 -6.66
N VAL A 217 -10.90 7.33 -5.68
CA VAL A 217 -10.95 8.79 -5.84
C VAL A 217 -9.59 9.44 -5.70
N ARG A 218 -8.60 8.82 -5.16
CA ARG A 218 -7.24 9.35 -4.97
C ARG A 218 -7.20 10.84 -4.60
N THR A 219 -7.30 11.11 -3.32
CA THR A 219 -7.30 12.48 -2.77
C THR A 219 -5.91 13.13 -2.76
N VAL A 220 -4.84 12.33 -2.72
CA VAL A 220 -3.46 12.82 -2.69
C VAL A 220 -2.81 12.63 -4.06
N THR A 221 -2.68 13.73 -4.81
CA THR A 221 -2.01 13.76 -6.12
C THR A 221 -0.73 14.62 -6.07
N PRO A 222 0.18 14.50 -7.06
CA PRO A 222 1.39 15.32 -7.12
C PRO A 222 1.09 16.83 -7.13
N GLU A 223 -0.02 17.24 -7.72
CA GLU A 223 -0.44 18.65 -7.87
C GLU A 223 -0.78 19.27 -6.51
N VAL A 224 -1.47 18.51 -5.64
CA VAL A 224 -1.84 19.00 -4.30
C VAL A 224 -0.72 18.86 -3.27
N ARG A 225 0.40 18.24 -3.64
CA ARG A 225 1.51 17.98 -2.70
C ARG A 225 2.04 19.22 -1.99
N ARG A 226 2.04 20.38 -2.67
CA ARG A 226 2.55 21.63 -2.10
C ARG A 226 1.68 22.20 -0.97
N VAL A 227 0.41 21.83 -0.95
CA VAL A 227 -0.55 22.26 0.08
C VAL A 227 -0.81 21.18 1.15
N LEU A 228 -0.14 20.03 1.04
CA LEU A 228 -0.24 18.97 2.04
C LEU A 228 0.38 19.41 3.38
N ALA A 229 -0.18 18.91 4.47
CA ALA A 229 0.34 19.18 5.80
C ALA A 229 1.85 18.82 5.90
N PRO A 230 2.66 19.62 6.60
CA PRO A 230 4.12 19.40 6.74
C PRO A 230 4.48 17.98 7.19
N VAL A 231 3.64 17.36 8.01
CA VAL A 231 3.83 15.99 8.50
C VAL A 231 3.81 14.95 7.37
N ILE A 232 2.98 15.15 6.34
CA ILE A 232 2.90 14.27 5.17
C ILE A 232 4.20 14.35 4.36
N ASN A 233 4.72 15.56 4.15
CA ASN A 233 5.98 15.78 3.45
C ASN A 233 7.15 15.14 4.21
N MET A 234 7.19 15.30 5.53
CA MET A 234 8.19 14.66 6.39
C MET A 234 8.17 13.12 6.24
N HIS A 235 6.99 12.50 6.30
CA HIS A 235 6.88 11.05 6.09
C HIS A 235 7.27 10.65 4.67
N SER A 236 6.92 11.42 3.65
CA SER A 236 7.31 11.15 2.26
C SER A 236 8.84 11.13 2.06
N VAL A 237 9.56 12.05 2.72
CA VAL A 237 11.04 12.09 2.69
C VAL A 237 11.61 10.91 3.48
N LYS A 238 11.17 10.74 4.74
CA LYS A 238 11.61 9.64 5.62
C LYS A 238 11.44 8.28 4.93
N ASN A 239 10.25 8.01 4.42
CA ASN A 239 9.88 6.69 3.88
C ASN A 239 10.61 6.35 2.58
N ARG A 240 11.08 7.36 1.81
CA ARG A 240 11.96 7.14 0.66
C ARG A 240 13.25 6.43 1.06
N PHE A 241 13.92 6.93 2.08
CA PHE A 241 15.17 6.35 2.56
C PHE A 241 14.92 5.06 3.32
N LEU A 242 13.90 5.03 4.18
CA LEU A 242 13.55 3.86 4.97
C LEU A 242 13.30 2.63 4.10
N LEU A 243 12.53 2.76 3.03
CA LEU A 243 12.21 1.69 2.09
C LEU A 243 13.47 1.00 1.54
N ARG A 244 14.44 1.79 1.04
CA ARG A 244 15.70 1.26 0.48
C ARG A 244 16.64 0.75 1.57
N LEU A 245 16.82 1.51 2.64
CA LEU A 245 17.68 1.11 3.76
C LEU A 245 17.33 -0.27 4.30
N LYS A 246 16.06 -0.65 4.29
CA LYS A 246 15.60 -1.95 4.78
C LYS A 246 15.75 -3.06 3.74
N ASN A 247 15.34 -2.83 2.51
CA ASN A 247 15.08 -3.88 1.54
C ASN A 247 16.19 -4.05 0.50
N GLU A 248 16.88 -2.98 0.13
CA GLU A 248 17.82 -2.99 -0.98
C GLU A 248 19.10 -3.75 -0.63
N GLY A 249 19.45 -4.73 -1.45
CA GLY A 249 20.71 -5.45 -1.33
C GLY A 249 21.86 -4.75 -2.05
N LEU A 250 23.09 -5.22 -1.82
CA LEU A 250 24.31 -4.56 -2.32
C LEU A 250 24.38 -4.48 -3.84
N TYR A 251 23.94 -5.51 -4.55
CA TYR A 251 23.99 -5.51 -6.01
C TYR A 251 23.05 -4.48 -6.62
N LEU A 252 21.80 -4.38 -6.11
CA LEU A 252 20.86 -3.37 -6.56
C LEU A 252 21.35 -1.96 -6.24
N ALA A 253 21.86 -1.73 -5.03
CA ALA A 253 22.43 -0.46 -4.63
C ALA A 253 23.58 -0.02 -5.55
N ALA A 254 24.52 -0.93 -5.84
CA ALA A 254 25.64 -0.63 -6.75
C ALA A 254 25.17 -0.36 -8.19
N ARG A 255 24.25 -1.19 -8.71
CA ARG A 255 23.69 -1.05 -10.06
C ARG A 255 22.92 0.25 -10.25
N ASN A 256 22.17 0.65 -9.23
CA ASN A 256 21.26 1.80 -9.30
C ASN A 256 21.89 3.10 -8.78
N ALA A 257 23.08 3.02 -8.13
CA ALA A 257 23.73 4.15 -7.48
C ALA A 257 23.74 5.48 -8.26
N PRO A 258 24.04 5.55 -9.57
CA PRO A 258 24.02 6.83 -10.30
C PRO A 258 22.66 7.52 -10.27
N PHE A 259 21.57 6.73 -10.39
CA PHE A 259 20.21 7.26 -10.42
C PHE A 259 19.70 7.62 -9.02
N GLU A 260 20.05 6.79 -8.02
CA GLU A 260 19.64 7.01 -6.63
C GLU A 260 20.37 8.18 -6.01
N LEU A 261 21.70 8.25 -6.15
CA LEU A 261 22.51 9.35 -5.59
C LEU A 261 22.09 10.70 -6.18
N THR A 262 21.92 10.78 -7.51
CA THR A 262 21.45 12.01 -8.15
C THR A 262 20.12 12.46 -7.55
N ARG A 263 19.19 11.53 -7.41
CA ARG A 263 17.87 11.84 -6.87
C ARG A 263 17.90 12.16 -5.38
N ASP A 264 18.73 11.49 -4.61
CA ASP A 264 18.86 11.75 -3.17
C ASP A 264 19.51 13.12 -2.91
N LEU A 265 20.51 13.50 -3.71
CA LEU A 265 21.10 14.85 -3.65
C LEU A 265 20.05 15.93 -3.94
N ILE A 266 19.23 15.74 -4.98
CA ILE A 266 18.13 16.67 -5.29
C ILE A 266 17.13 16.75 -4.11
N ALA A 267 16.78 15.60 -3.54
CA ALA A 267 15.84 15.57 -2.41
C ALA A 267 16.42 16.23 -1.16
N LEU A 268 17.69 15.97 -0.85
CA LEU A 268 18.38 16.60 0.29
C LEU A 268 18.53 18.11 0.08
N ALA A 269 18.88 18.55 -1.13
CA ALA A 269 18.91 19.97 -1.45
C ALA A 269 17.54 20.62 -1.28
N ALA A 270 16.46 19.98 -1.74
CA ALA A 270 15.10 20.47 -1.54
C ALA A 270 14.72 20.56 -0.05
N VAL A 271 15.06 19.57 0.77
CA VAL A 271 14.83 19.56 2.21
C VAL A 271 15.59 20.71 2.90
N LEU A 272 16.81 20.98 2.48
CA LEU A 272 17.64 22.05 3.08
C LEU A 272 17.20 23.48 2.68
N THR A 273 16.57 23.62 1.51
CA THR A 273 16.25 24.95 0.93
C THR A 273 14.76 25.25 0.95
N ILE A 274 13.93 24.38 0.37
CA ILE A 274 12.52 24.63 0.05
C ILE A 274 11.58 23.95 1.05
N GLU A 275 11.85 22.69 1.41
CA GLU A 275 10.99 21.87 2.27
C GLU A 275 11.59 21.69 3.68
N ARG A 276 12.01 22.76 4.34
CA ARG A 276 12.66 22.68 5.66
C ARG A 276 11.81 21.99 6.74
N SER A 277 10.50 21.97 6.59
CA SER A 277 9.57 21.20 7.44
C SER A 277 9.84 19.69 7.38
N SER A 278 10.57 19.21 6.40
CA SER A 278 10.97 17.79 6.26
C SER A 278 12.32 17.45 6.93
N LEU A 279 13.07 18.43 7.49
CA LEU A 279 14.32 18.17 8.23
C LEU A 279 14.15 17.13 9.37
N PRO A 280 13.05 17.09 10.12
CA PRO A 280 12.84 16.07 11.13
C PRO A 280 12.91 14.64 10.60
N ALA A 281 12.67 14.41 9.30
CA ALA A 281 12.82 13.09 8.67
C ALA A 281 14.24 12.54 8.78
N LEU A 282 15.25 13.40 8.54
CA LEU A 282 16.66 13.01 8.61
C LEU A 282 17.10 12.73 10.05
N ALA A 283 16.66 13.57 10.98
CA ALA A 283 16.90 13.37 12.41
C ALA A 283 16.25 12.06 12.90
N TRP A 284 15.03 11.78 12.43
CA TRP A 284 14.32 10.54 12.76
C TRP A 284 15.08 9.31 12.25
N LEU A 285 15.54 9.30 11.00
CA LEU A 285 16.32 8.22 10.40
C LEU A 285 17.61 7.96 11.20
N TRP A 286 18.32 9.02 11.56
CA TRP A 286 19.54 8.92 12.37
C TRP A 286 19.27 8.35 13.77
N LYS A 287 18.26 8.88 14.46
CA LYS A 287 17.87 8.42 15.80
C LYS A 287 17.48 6.94 15.80
N ASN A 288 16.79 6.48 14.77
CA ASN A 288 16.26 5.12 14.68
C ASN A 288 17.15 4.16 13.86
N ARG A 289 18.36 4.57 13.45
CA ARG A 289 19.25 3.78 12.59
C ARG A 289 19.52 2.36 13.09
N ARG A 290 19.63 2.15 14.40
CA ARG A 290 19.87 0.82 14.99
C ARG A 290 18.68 -0.13 14.74
N ARG A 291 17.46 0.36 14.94
CA ARG A 291 16.22 -0.38 14.68
C ARG A 291 16.06 -0.68 13.17
N ILE A 292 16.29 0.31 12.32
CA ILE A 292 16.25 0.14 10.87
C ILE A 292 17.24 -0.95 10.42
N MET A 293 18.47 -0.92 10.93
CA MET A 293 19.48 -1.93 10.59
C MET A 293 19.19 -3.31 11.20
N ALA A 294 18.46 -3.39 12.32
CA ALA A 294 17.97 -4.66 12.86
C ALA A 294 16.92 -5.27 11.93
N LYS A 295 15.90 -4.49 11.55
CA LYS A 295 14.89 -4.92 10.55
C LYS A 295 15.53 -5.31 9.22
N ARG A 296 16.51 -4.54 8.71
CA ARG A 296 17.29 -4.89 7.52
C ARG A 296 17.98 -6.25 7.66
N ARG A 297 18.69 -6.48 8.76
CA ARG A 297 19.41 -7.75 8.99
C ARG A 297 18.45 -8.93 8.94
N GLU A 298 17.29 -8.81 9.57
CA GLU A 298 16.26 -9.83 9.56
C GLU A 298 15.72 -10.09 8.14
N ILE A 299 15.41 -9.04 7.38
CA ILE A 299 14.95 -9.15 5.99
C ILE A 299 16.01 -9.83 5.13
N GLN A 300 17.28 -9.38 5.21
CA GLN A 300 18.35 -9.93 4.38
C GLN A 300 18.72 -11.37 4.78
N ARG A 301 18.56 -11.74 6.06
CA ARG A 301 18.77 -13.10 6.53
C ARG A 301 17.71 -14.08 6.00
N ARG A 302 16.46 -13.63 5.89
CA ARG A 302 15.32 -14.45 5.44
C ARG A 302 15.14 -14.45 3.93
N ARG A 303 15.86 -13.62 3.20
CA ARG A 303 15.72 -13.53 1.74
C ARG A 303 16.12 -14.83 1.06
N VAL A 304 15.35 -15.23 0.06
CA VAL A 304 15.60 -16.39 -0.81
C VAL A 304 15.83 -16.01 -2.27
N VAL A 305 15.43 -14.78 -2.66
CA VAL A 305 15.58 -14.25 -4.02
C VAL A 305 16.74 -13.25 -4.05
N SER A 306 17.64 -13.38 -5.01
CA SER A 306 18.81 -12.52 -5.14
C SER A 306 18.45 -11.15 -5.75
N ASP A 307 19.27 -10.12 -5.50
CA ASP A 307 19.13 -8.81 -6.14
C ASP A 307 19.23 -8.88 -7.67
N ARG A 308 20.01 -9.84 -8.22
CA ARG A 308 20.15 -10.02 -9.66
C ARG A 308 18.84 -10.47 -10.28
N GLU A 309 18.13 -11.39 -9.63
CA GLU A 309 16.81 -11.84 -10.05
C GLU A 309 15.77 -10.71 -9.98
N LEU A 310 15.85 -9.84 -8.96
CA LEU A 310 14.94 -8.71 -8.82
C LEU A 310 15.28 -7.52 -9.73
N ALA A 311 16.50 -7.47 -10.28
CA ALA A 311 17.00 -6.29 -11.00
C ALA A 311 16.14 -5.87 -12.21
N HIS A 312 15.45 -6.82 -12.86
CA HIS A 312 14.57 -6.53 -13.99
C HIS A 312 13.32 -5.72 -13.64
N TRP A 313 12.94 -5.70 -12.36
CA TRP A 313 11.82 -4.89 -11.87
C TRP A 313 12.17 -3.41 -11.66
N PHE A 314 13.45 -3.07 -11.60
CA PHE A 314 13.97 -1.71 -11.42
C PHE A 314 14.39 -1.14 -12.78
N ARG A 315 13.46 -0.44 -13.47
CA ARG A 315 13.62 0.07 -14.84
C ARG A 315 13.63 1.58 -14.91
#